data_cda0bf181264d37e188869af275fd700
#
_entry.id   cda0bf181264d37e188869af275fd700
#
_cell.length_a   1.000
_cell.length_b   1.000
_cell.length_c   1.000
_cell.angle_alpha   90.00
_cell.angle_beta   90.00
_cell.angle_gamma   90.00
#
_symmetry.space_group_name_H-M   'P 1'
#
loop_
_entity.id
_entity.type
_entity.pdbx_description
1 polymer ?
#
loop_
_entity_poly.entity_id
_entity_poly.type
_entity_poly.pdbx_seq_one_letter_code
_entity_poly.pdbx_strand_id
1 'polypeptide(L)'
;MLADLTILNIISFLLIFFIGLPHGSFDGAVASLVGFSNRIQFLQFIFYYLILFFLVILFWLYFPIIALTIFITMTIAHFGLCDWTNFKINKYKYSISFTYGMTIIFGIIFFNEDQSFLIFEYLTNNNIYLIKKYFFIPYFLTLLSIIS
;
A
#
# COMPACT_ATOMS: atom_id res chain seq x y z
N MET A 1 6.18 25.58 8.53
CA MET A 1 7.33 24.92 9.15
C MET A 1 7.90 23.99 8.09
N LEU A 2 8.86 24.47 7.33
CA LEU A 2 9.64 23.59 6.45
C LEU A 2 10.45 22.70 7.39
N ALA A 3 10.15 21.41 7.40
CA ALA A 3 10.93 20.44 8.16
C ALA A 3 12.40 20.62 7.78
N ASP A 4 13.26 20.72 8.77
CA ASP A 4 14.70 20.76 8.55
C ASP A 4 15.07 19.53 7.72
N LEU A 5 15.37 19.75 6.44
CA LEU A 5 15.76 18.71 5.51
C LEU A 5 17.12 18.17 5.96
N THR A 6 17.09 17.19 6.81
CA THR A 6 18.29 16.46 7.21
C THR A 6 18.83 15.69 6.00
N ILE A 7 20.13 15.42 5.98
CA ILE A 7 20.77 14.58 4.94
C ILE A 7 20.04 13.26 4.79
N LEU A 8 19.56 12.67 5.91
CA LEU A 8 18.78 11.42 5.90
C LEU A 8 17.46 11.57 5.14
N ASN A 9 16.75 12.70 5.30
CA ASN A 9 15.50 12.95 4.56
C ASN A 9 15.76 13.08 3.05
N ILE A 10 16.85 13.72 2.66
CA ILE A 10 17.25 13.83 1.24
C ILE A 10 17.61 12.44 0.67
N ILE A 11 18.40 11.65 1.40
CA ILE A 11 18.76 10.29 0.98
C ILE A 11 17.50 9.42 0.86
N SER A 12 16.59 9.46 1.85
CA SER A 12 15.33 8.71 1.83
C SER A 12 14.47 9.12 0.63
N PHE A 13 14.36 10.42 0.35
CA PHE A 13 13.63 10.92 -0.80
C PHE A 13 14.23 10.44 -2.13
N LEU A 14 15.55 10.48 -2.26
CA LEU A 14 16.25 9.98 -3.44
C LEU A 14 16.06 8.48 -3.62
N LEU A 15 16.11 7.69 -2.55
CA LEU A 15 15.85 6.26 -2.60
C LEU A 15 14.40 5.97 -3.05
N ILE A 16 13.41 6.66 -2.49
CA ILE A 16 12.01 6.53 -2.90
C ILE A 16 11.84 6.91 -4.37
N PHE A 17 12.49 7.99 -4.80
CA PHE A 17 12.42 8.46 -6.18
C PHE A 17 13.07 7.46 -7.16
N PHE A 18 14.29 7.01 -6.90
CA PHE A 18 15.03 6.12 -7.80
C PHE A 18 14.55 4.67 -7.77
N ILE A 19 13.96 4.20 -6.67
CA ILE A 19 13.41 2.85 -6.56
C ILE A 19 11.92 2.83 -6.90
N GLY A 20 11.16 3.83 -6.45
CA GLY A 20 9.71 3.89 -6.64
C GLY A 20 9.28 4.24 -8.07
N LEU A 21 9.97 5.19 -8.73
CA LEU A 21 9.65 5.55 -10.12
C LEU A 21 9.81 4.38 -11.10
N PRO A 22 10.91 3.58 -11.09
CA PRO A 22 11.01 2.42 -11.94
C PRO A 22 9.89 1.41 -11.71
N HIS A 23 9.39 1.29 -10.48
CA HIS A 23 8.30 0.35 -10.17
C HIS A 23 7.04 0.64 -11.02
N GLY A 24 6.62 1.91 -11.10
CA GLY A 24 5.49 2.32 -11.94
C GLY A 24 5.80 2.33 -13.46
N SER A 25 7.06 2.46 -13.86
CA SER A 25 7.43 2.49 -15.28
C SER A 25 7.27 1.13 -16.01
N PHE A 26 7.23 0.03 -15.26
CA PHE A 26 6.99 -1.30 -15.80
C PHE A 26 5.53 -1.57 -16.17
N ASP A 27 4.58 -0.72 -15.77
CA ASP A 27 3.15 -0.91 -16.08
C ASP A 27 2.90 -0.97 -17.58
N GLY A 28 3.63 -0.17 -18.37
CA GLY A 28 3.57 -0.22 -19.83
C GLY A 28 4.09 -1.53 -20.43
N ALA A 29 5.16 -2.10 -19.85
CA ALA A 29 5.70 -3.39 -20.28
C ALA A 29 4.74 -4.52 -19.91
N VAL A 30 4.18 -4.50 -18.70
CA VAL A 30 3.14 -5.45 -18.26
C VAL A 30 1.91 -5.37 -19.15
N ALA A 31 1.45 -4.16 -19.50
CA ALA A 31 0.33 -3.96 -20.41
C ALA A 31 0.57 -4.65 -21.75
N SER A 32 1.78 -4.55 -22.31
CA SER A 32 2.13 -5.22 -23.57
C SER A 32 2.09 -6.75 -23.46
N LEU A 33 2.50 -7.31 -22.32
CA LEU A 33 2.46 -8.75 -22.04
C LEU A 33 1.02 -9.27 -21.86
N VAL A 34 0.11 -8.44 -21.35
CA VAL A 34 -1.30 -8.79 -21.15
C VAL A 34 -2.16 -8.58 -22.42
N GLY A 35 -1.53 -8.17 -23.53
CA GLY A 35 -2.21 -8.10 -24.82
C GLY A 35 -2.43 -6.70 -25.40
N PHE A 36 -2.01 -5.64 -24.69
CA PHE A 36 -2.04 -4.27 -25.21
C PHE A 36 -0.79 -3.98 -26.06
N SER A 37 -0.55 -4.78 -27.10
CA SER A 37 0.71 -4.79 -27.85
C SER A 37 0.75 -3.81 -29.03
N ASN A 38 -0.40 -3.40 -29.59
CA ASN A 38 -0.44 -2.43 -30.67
C ASN A 38 -0.70 -1.00 -30.16
N ARG A 39 -0.42 0.01 -30.99
CA ARG A 39 -0.54 1.43 -30.62
C ARG A 39 -1.94 1.81 -30.13
N ILE A 40 -2.98 1.28 -30.76
CA ILE A 40 -4.38 1.62 -30.43
C ILE A 40 -4.73 1.00 -29.06
N GLN A 41 -4.40 -0.27 -28.86
CA GLN A 41 -4.62 -0.96 -27.59
C GLN A 41 -3.82 -0.30 -26.45
N PHE A 42 -2.58 0.11 -26.70
CA PHE A 42 -1.78 0.82 -25.72
C PHE A 42 -2.38 2.18 -25.34
N LEU A 43 -2.89 2.94 -26.31
CA LEU A 43 -3.63 4.18 -26.04
C LEU A 43 -4.91 3.94 -25.24
N GLN A 44 -5.64 2.85 -25.52
CA GLN A 44 -6.80 2.43 -24.74
C GLN A 44 -6.40 2.10 -23.30
N PHE A 45 -5.30 1.36 -23.10
CA PHE A 45 -4.76 1.08 -21.76
C PHE A 45 -4.47 2.37 -21.01
N ILE A 46 -3.72 3.31 -21.60
CA ILE A 46 -3.42 4.61 -20.97
C ILE A 46 -4.71 5.38 -20.62
N PHE A 47 -5.70 5.37 -21.52
CA PHE A 47 -6.97 6.04 -21.27
C PHE A 47 -7.71 5.45 -20.06
N TYR A 48 -7.82 4.12 -19.97
CA TYR A 48 -8.43 3.46 -18.81
C TYR A 48 -7.62 3.66 -17.52
N TYR A 49 -6.30 3.65 -17.62
CA TYR A 49 -5.39 3.90 -16.50
C TYR A 49 -5.61 5.31 -15.93
N LEU A 50 -5.72 6.32 -16.80
CA LEU A 50 -6.01 7.70 -16.38
C LEU A 50 -7.41 7.84 -15.78
N ILE A 51 -8.43 7.19 -16.34
CA ILE A 51 -9.77 7.18 -15.75
C ILE A 51 -9.71 6.59 -14.34
N LEU A 52 -9.06 5.44 -14.17
CA LEU A 52 -8.92 4.80 -12.86
C LEU A 52 -8.18 5.71 -11.87
N PHE A 53 -7.10 6.35 -12.30
CA PHE A 53 -6.36 7.32 -11.50
C PHE A 53 -7.26 8.46 -10.99
N PHE A 54 -8.06 9.08 -11.87
CA PHE A 54 -8.99 10.13 -11.47
C PHE A 54 -10.11 9.61 -10.55
N LEU A 55 -10.63 8.41 -10.79
CA LEU A 55 -11.63 7.79 -9.92
C LEU A 55 -11.07 7.53 -8.51
N VAL A 56 -9.82 7.08 -8.39
CA VAL A 56 -9.17 6.88 -7.09
C VAL A 56 -9.00 8.21 -6.36
N ILE A 57 -8.60 9.29 -7.05
CA ILE A 57 -8.51 10.63 -6.45
C ILE A 57 -9.88 11.08 -5.95
N LEU A 58 -10.93 10.99 -6.77
CA LEU A 58 -12.28 11.36 -6.38
C LEU A 58 -12.77 10.53 -5.19
N PHE A 59 -12.53 9.22 -5.22
CA PHE A 59 -12.87 8.34 -4.12
C PHE A 59 -12.16 8.74 -2.82
N TRP A 60 -10.88 9.12 -2.90
CA TRP A 60 -10.13 9.61 -1.74
C TRP A 60 -10.69 10.93 -1.20
N LEU A 61 -11.07 11.85 -2.06
CA LEU A 61 -11.65 13.14 -1.65
C LEU A 61 -13.00 12.99 -0.94
N TYR A 62 -13.84 12.04 -1.38
CA TYR A 62 -15.18 11.83 -0.80
C TYR A 62 -15.19 10.85 0.39
N PHE A 63 -14.30 9.85 0.39
CA PHE A 63 -14.27 8.78 1.39
C PHE A 63 -12.87 8.52 1.91
N PRO A 64 -12.16 9.52 2.49
CA PRO A 64 -10.74 9.42 2.78
C PRO A 64 -10.39 8.30 3.78
N ILE A 65 -11.20 8.07 4.81
CA ILE A 65 -10.96 6.99 5.79
C ILE A 65 -11.09 5.61 5.12
N ILE A 66 -12.10 5.42 4.28
CA ILE A 66 -12.30 4.16 3.57
C ILE A 66 -11.17 3.95 2.55
N ALA A 67 -10.79 4.99 1.82
CA ALA A 67 -9.69 4.96 0.87
C ALA A 67 -8.36 4.59 1.54
N LEU A 68 -8.04 5.20 2.69
CA LEU A 68 -6.86 4.86 3.48
C LEU A 68 -6.90 3.40 3.97
N THR A 69 -8.05 2.94 4.45
CA THR A 69 -8.23 1.55 4.91
C THR A 69 -8.00 0.55 3.76
N ILE A 70 -8.58 0.81 2.59
CA ILE A 70 -8.38 0.00 1.39
C ILE A 70 -6.91 0.02 0.98
N PHE A 71 -6.27 1.19 0.95
CA PHE A 71 -4.87 1.33 0.60
C PHE A 71 -3.97 0.49 1.51
N ILE A 72 -4.13 0.59 2.85
CA ILE A 72 -3.35 -0.20 3.81
C ILE A 72 -3.62 -1.70 3.62
N THR A 73 -4.88 -2.10 3.42
CA THR A 73 -5.24 -3.51 3.21
C THR A 73 -4.62 -4.07 1.93
N MET A 74 -4.66 -3.32 0.83
CA MET A 74 -4.00 -3.70 -0.43
C MET A 74 -2.49 -3.78 -0.28
N THR A 75 -1.87 -2.86 0.47
CA THR A 75 -0.44 -2.87 0.76
C THR A 75 -0.05 -4.12 1.55
N ILE A 76 -0.81 -4.48 2.59
CA ILE A 76 -0.63 -5.71 3.36
C ILE A 76 -0.73 -6.94 2.46
N ALA A 77 -1.76 -7.02 1.62
CA ALA A 77 -1.95 -8.12 0.69
C ALA A 77 -0.80 -8.21 -0.33
N HIS A 78 -0.36 -7.07 -0.86
CA HIS A 78 0.74 -7.00 -1.82
C HIS A 78 2.04 -7.54 -1.22
N PHE A 79 2.48 -7.00 -0.08
CA PHE A 79 3.70 -7.49 0.58
C PHE A 79 3.59 -8.95 1.01
N GLY A 80 2.42 -9.36 1.53
CA GLY A 80 2.19 -10.73 1.92
C GLY A 80 2.24 -11.72 0.76
N LEU A 81 1.52 -11.45 -0.32
CA LEU A 81 1.41 -12.37 -1.44
C LEU A 81 2.66 -12.42 -2.31
N CYS A 82 3.34 -11.29 -2.55
CA CYS A 82 4.52 -11.25 -3.41
C CYS A 82 5.67 -12.10 -2.86
N ASP A 83 5.92 -12.03 -1.55
CA ASP A 83 7.03 -12.76 -0.93
C ASP A 83 6.76 -14.27 -0.84
N TRP A 84 5.48 -14.69 -0.81
CA TRP A 84 5.09 -16.08 -0.64
C TRP A 84 4.62 -16.79 -1.93
N THR A 85 4.78 -16.19 -3.10
CA THR A 85 4.36 -16.78 -4.39
C THR A 85 5.01 -18.12 -4.66
N ASN A 86 6.28 -18.30 -4.28
CA ASN A 86 7.09 -19.49 -4.57
C ASN A 86 6.95 -20.61 -3.53
N PHE A 87 6.25 -20.39 -2.42
CA PHE A 87 6.09 -21.39 -1.38
C PHE A 87 4.88 -22.30 -1.65
N LYS A 88 5.10 -23.61 -1.64
CA LYS A 88 4.06 -24.65 -1.81
C LYS A 88 3.31 -24.92 -0.50
N ILE A 89 2.85 -23.91 0.21
CA ILE A 89 2.04 -24.07 1.41
C ILE A 89 0.56 -24.14 0.98
N ASN A 90 -0.07 -25.32 1.08
CA ASN A 90 -1.37 -25.54 0.42
C ASN A 90 -2.59 -25.01 1.21
N LYS A 91 -2.69 -25.23 2.53
CA LYS A 91 -3.94 -24.98 3.27
C LYS A 91 -4.03 -23.58 3.88
N TYR A 92 -2.94 -23.04 4.40
CA TYR A 92 -2.93 -21.77 5.13
C TYR A 92 -2.15 -20.65 4.41
N LYS A 93 -1.85 -20.84 3.14
CA LYS A 93 -1.03 -19.90 2.35
C LYS A 93 -1.51 -18.45 2.47
N TYR A 94 -2.79 -18.22 2.25
CA TYR A 94 -3.34 -16.85 2.27
C TYR A 94 -3.33 -16.23 3.67
N SER A 95 -3.66 -17.03 4.71
CA SER A 95 -3.62 -16.54 6.11
C SER A 95 -2.19 -16.19 6.52
N ILE A 96 -1.23 -17.06 6.24
CA ILE A 96 0.19 -16.82 6.55
C ILE A 96 0.71 -15.59 5.77
N SER A 97 0.42 -15.51 4.46
CA SER A 97 0.84 -14.37 3.63
C SER A 97 0.26 -13.05 4.14
N PHE A 98 -1.02 -13.05 4.49
CA PHE A 98 -1.68 -11.85 4.99
C PHE A 98 -1.14 -11.42 6.36
N THR A 99 -0.91 -12.37 7.27
CA THR A 99 -0.29 -12.08 8.59
C THR A 99 1.13 -11.58 8.44
N TYR A 100 1.90 -12.14 7.51
CA TYR A 100 3.25 -11.66 7.20
C TYR A 100 3.22 -10.21 6.69
N GLY A 101 2.36 -9.90 5.72
CA GLY A 101 2.17 -8.54 5.24
C GLY A 101 1.71 -7.57 6.34
N MET A 102 0.80 -8.00 7.22
CA MET A 102 0.40 -7.24 8.41
C MET A 102 1.58 -6.99 9.35
N THR A 103 2.43 -8.00 9.57
CA THR A 103 3.61 -7.85 10.44
C THR A 103 4.55 -6.77 9.93
N ILE A 104 4.78 -6.72 8.62
CA ILE A 104 5.63 -5.69 8.00
C ILE A 104 4.98 -4.31 8.17
N ILE A 105 3.74 -4.14 7.70
CA ILE A 105 3.09 -2.83 7.65
C ILE A 105 2.78 -2.31 9.07
N PHE A 106 2.22 -3.15 9.94
CA PHE A 106 1.93 -2.75 11.31
C PHE A 106 3.21 -2.57 12.15
N GLY A 107 4.28 -3.32 11.84
CA GLY A 107 5.58 -3.09 12.44
C GLY A 107 6.13 -1.71 12.10
N ILE A 108 6.11 -1.30 10.83
CA ILE A 108 6.53 0.05 10.42
C ILE A 108 5.70 1.11 11.14
N ILE A 109 4.37 0.96 11.17
CA ILE A 109 3.48 1.92 11.82
C ILE A 109 3.71 1.95 13.34
N PHE A 110 3.91 0.79 13.99
CA PHE A 110 4.13 0.68 15.42
C PHE A 110 5.41 1.39 15.87
N PHE A 111 6.52 1.16 15.16
CA PHE A 111 7.80 1.80 15.48
C PHE A 111 7.83 3.31 15.16
N ASN A 112 6.87 3.80 14.36
CA ASN A 112 6.75 5.20 13.97
C ASN A 112 5.33 5.73 14.26
N GLU A 113 4.72 5.31 15.37
CA GLU A 113 3.29 5.48 15.65
C GLU A 113 2.84 6.94 15.50
N ASP A 114 3.46 7.86 16.22
CA ASP A 114 3.03 9.27 16.23
C ASP A 114 3.13 9.92 14.86
N GLN A 115 4.20 9.63 14.10
CA GLN A 115 4.39 10.18 12.76
C GLN A 115 3.40 9.57 11.76
N SER A 116 3.18 8.26 11.84
CA SER A 116 2.25 7.55 10.95
C SER A 116 0.82 8.04 11.13
N PHE A 117 0.36 8.18 12.39
CA PHE A 117 -0.99 8.65 12.65
C PHE A 117 -1.16 10.14 12.33
N LEU A 118 -0.14 10.97 12.50
CA LEU A 118 -0.17 12.36 12.06
C LEU A 118 -0.33 12.46 10.53
N ILE A 119 0.36 11.60 9.78
CA ILE A 119 0.18 11.51 8.32
C ILE A 119 -1.24 11.04 7.97
N PHE A 120 -1.77 10.04 8.68
CA PHE A 120 -3.12 9.52 8.44
C PHE A 120 -4.19 10.59 8.74
N GLU A 121 -4.04 11.36 9.82
CA GLU A 121 -4.92 12.50 10.12
C GLU A 121 -4.89 13.55 9.01
N TYR A 122 -3.69 13.88 8.53
CA TYR A 122 -3.54 14.81 7.41
C TYR A 122 -4.21 14.29 6.13
N LEU A 123 -3.98 13.02 5.78
CA LEU A 123 -4.52 12.40 4.57
C LEU A 123 -6.04 12.23 4.59
N THR A 124 -6.62 12.07 5.78
CA THR A 124 -8.08 11.87 5.92
C THR A 124 -8.81 13.14 6.29
N ASN A 125 -8.09 14.19 6.67
CA ASN A 125 -8.64 15.44 7.22
C ASN A 125 -9.62 15.18 8.38
N ASN A 126 -9.38 14.14 9.17
CA ASN A 126 -10.24 13.68 10.26
C ASN A 126 -9.40 13.32 11.49
N ASN A 127 -9.99 13.50 12.66
CA ASN A 127 -9.41 12.95 13.88
C ASN A 127 -9.63 11.43 13.90
N ILE A 128 -8.53 10.68 13.82
CA ILE A 128 -8.53 9.22 13.77
C ILE A 128 -8.19 8.56 15.11
N TYR A 129 -8.41 9.27 16.23
CA TYR A 129 -8.09 8.76 17.58
C TYR A 129 -8.67 7.36 17.84
N LEU A 130 -9.92 7.11 17.47
CA LEU A 130 -10.55 5.80 17.62
C LEU A 130 -9.88 4.73 16.75
N ILE A 131 -9.49 5.11 15.52
CA ILE A 131 -8.75 4.21 14.62
C ILE A 131 -7.41 3.86 15.25
N LYS A 132 -6.67 4.84 15.76
CA LYS A 132 -5.38 4.62 16.45
C LYS A 132 -5.54 3.61 17.59
N LYS A 133 -6.55 3.76 18.43
CA LYS A 133 -6.80 2.89 19.59
C LYS A 133 -7.03 1.42 19.21
N TYR A 134 -7.68 1.15 18.08
CA TYR A 134 -8.07 -0.21 17.69
C TYR A 134 -7.30 -0.75 16.49
N PHE A 135 -6.34 0.00 15.96
CA PHE A 135 -5.64 -0.28 14.72
C PHE A 135 -4.93 -1.65 14.69
N PHE A 136 -4.35 -2.05 15.81
CA PHE A 136 -3.58 -3.29 15.89
C PHE A 136 -4.41 -4.52 16.23
N ILE A 137 -5.71 -4.39 16.55
CA ILE A 137 -6.57 -5.54 16.91
C ILE A 137 -6.60 -6.61 15.81
N PRO A 138 -6.79 -6.28 14.52
CA PRO A 138 -6.81 -7.27 13.45
C PRO A 138 -5.50 -8.09 13.38
N TYR A 139 -4.37 -7.46 13.64
CA TYR A 139 -3.07 -8.13 13.64
C TYR A 139 -2.98 -9.20 14.75
N PHE A 140 -3.37 -8.87 15.97
CA PHE A 140 -3.37 -9.83 17.06
C PHE A 140 -4.36 -10.97 16.83
N LEU A 141 -5.53 -10.69 16.26
CA LEU A 141 -6.52 -11.71 15.92
C LEU A 141 -5.99 -12.68 14.84
N THR A 142 -5.29 -12.18 13.82
CA THR A 142 -4.70 -13.06 12.80
C THR A 142 -3.55 -13.90 13.34
N LEU A 143 -2.71 -13.36 14.22
CA LEU A 143 -1.67 -14.13 14.91
C LEU A 143 -2.28 -15.28 15.73
N LEU A 144 -3.31 -15.00 16.50
CA LEU A 144 -4.01 -16.03 17.28
C LEU A 144 -4.60 -17.12 16.41
N SER A 145 -5.16 -16.80 15.24
CA SER A 145 -5.74 -17.76 14.30
C SER A 145 -4.72 -18.70 13.65
N ILE A 146 -3.42 -18.39 13.69
CA ILE A 146 -2.35 -19.23 13.15
C ILE A 146 -1.83 -20.19 14.23
N ILE A 147 -1.87 -19.76 15.50
CA ILE A 147 -1.37 -20.56 16.64
C ILE A 147 -2.41 -21.60 17.09
N SER A 148 -3.70 -21.35 16.84
CA SER A 148 -4.80 -22.27 17.15
C SER A 148 -4.97 -23.34 16.06
#